data_d8c2fc9be6d4b17771ac14968dba91ca
#
_entry.id   d8c2fc9be6d4b17771ac14968dba91ca
#
_cell.length_a   1.000
_cell.length_b   1.000
_cell.length_c   1.000
_cell.angle_alpha   90.00
_cell.angle_beta   90.00
_cell.angle_gamma   90.00
#
_symmetry.space_group_name_H-M   'P 1'
#
loop_
_entity.id
_entity.type
_entity.pdbx_description
1 polymer ?
#
loop_
_entity_poly.entity_id
_entity_poly.type
_entity_poly.pdbx_seq_one_letter_code
_entity_poly.pdbx_strand_id
1 'polypeptide(L)'
;EDVFDKHNTGVYFQPIPSFPIEGYSTIDHKEAEEMGYFKVDFLNNHIYEGIVNETHLDKLLATEPLWELFEHKEVVEKLFHINNHYDIVKQYKPKSVEQLAMILAMIRPGKRYLVGKSWEEVQKDVWTKTDDYFFKRSHAIGYATAICVQLNLMVEKLG
;
A
#
# COMPACT_ATOMS: atom_id res chain seq x y z
N GLU A 1 -19.55 -21.82 -19.43
CA GLU A 1 -19.45 -21.74 -17.94
C GLU A 1 -18.30 -20.78 -17.62
N ASP A 2 -18.66 -19.61 -17.12
CA ASP A 2 -17.67 -18.66 -16.69
C ASP A 2 -16.99 -19.20 -15.43
N VAL A 3 -15.71 -19.54 -15.56
CA VAL A 3 -14.91 -20.00 -14.42
C VAL A 3 -14.46 -18.77 -13.66
N PHE A 4 -15.09 -18.49 -12.51
CA PHE A 4 -14.63 -17.45 -11.60
C PHE A 4 -13.41 -17.94 -10.83
N ASP A 5 -12.29 -17.28 -11.04
CA ASP A 5 -11.11 -17.49 -10.22
C ASP A 5 -11.25 -16.65 -8.93
N LYS A 6 -11.60 -17.34 -7.84
CA LYS A 6 -11.84 -16.69 -6.54
C LYS A 6 -10.54 -16.41 -5.82
N HIS A 7 -10.23 -15.14 -5.67
CA HIS A 7 -9.18 -14.68 -4.78
C HIS A 7 -9.80 -14.02 -3.53
N ASN A 8 -9.74 -14.71 -2.41
CA ASN A 8 -10.53 -14.37 -1.23
C ASN A 8 -9.99 -13.22 -0.37
N THR A 9 -8.79 -12.70 -0.66
CA THR A 9 -8.08 -11.78 0.26
C THR A 9 -7.58 -10.50 -0.40
N GLY A 10 -7.86 -10.28 -1.68
CA GLY A 10 -7.31 -9.16 -2.42
C GLY A 10 -8.35 -8.12 -2.84
N VAL A 11 -7.96 -6.85 -2.77
CA VAL A 11 -8.78 -5.71 -3.17
C VAL A 11 -7.98 -4.80 -4.10
N TYR A 12 -8.63 -4.32 -5.18
CA TYR A 12 -8.08 -3.30 -6.05
C TYR A 12 -8.49 -1.92 -5.53
N PHE A 13 -7.52 -1.03 -5.36
CA PHE A 13 -7.76 0.39 -5.05
C PHE A 13 -7.88 1.26 -6.30
N GLN A 14 -7.66 0.69 -7.47
CA GLN A 14 -7.78 1.36 -8.75
C GLN A 14 -9.13 1.03 -9.39
N PRO A 15 -9.72 1.95 -10.20
CA PRO A 15 -10.87 1.60 -11.02
C PRO A 15 -10.52 0.47 -11.99
N ILE A 16 -10.97 -0.73 -11.70
CA ILE A 16 -10.78 -1.91 -12.55
C ILE A 16 -12.12 -2.31 -13.17
N PRO A 17 -12.16 -2.75 -14.43
CA PRO A 17 -13.38 -3.28 -15.01
C PRO A 17 -14.00 -4.35 -14.11
N SER A 18 -15.27 -4.17 -13.76
CA SER A 18 -15.96 -5.05 -12.82
C SER A 18 -17.40 -5.32 -13.25
N PHE A 19 -17.94 -6.41 -12.76
CA PHE A 19 -19.37 -6.71 -12.94
C PHE A 19 -20.22 -5.73 -12.10
N PRO A 20 -21.23 -5.09 -12.70
CA PRO A 20 -21.96 -4.00 -12.04
C PRO A 20 -22.69 -4.37 -10.75
N ILE A 21 -23.05 -5.63 -10.59
CA ILE A 21 -23.85 -6.10 -9.45
C ILE A 21 -22.98 -6.83 -8.42
N GLU A 22 -22.06 -7.67 -8.87
CA GLU A 22 -21.26 -8.52 -8.00
C GLU A 22 -19.97 -7.84 -7.49
N GLY A 23 -19.51 -6.77 -8.13
CA GLY A 23 -18.28 -6.08 -7.76
C GLY A 23 -16.99 -6.85 -8.01
N TYR A 24 -17.06 -7.98 -8.71
CA TYR A 24 -15.87 -8.74 -9.10
C TYR A 24 -15.25 -8.17 -10.37
N SER A 25 -13.92 -8.25 -10.49
CA SER A 25 -13.22 -7.86 -11.71
C SER A 25 -13.66 -8.71 -12.90
N THR A 26 -13.80 -8.08 -14.06
CA THR A 26 -14.09 -8.77 -15.33
C THR A 26 -12.84 -9.35 -15.99
N ILE A 27 -11.66 -9.03 -15.49
CA ILE A 27 -10.38 -9.53 -15.97
C ILE A 27 -9.69 -10.34 -14.86
N ASP A 28 -8.90 -11.35 -15.24
CA ASP A 28 -8.18 -12.14 -14.27
C ASP A 28 -7.01 -11.36 -13.64
N HIS A 29 -6.46 -11.86 -12.54
CA HIS A 29 -5.42 -11.14 -11.78
C HIS A 29 -4.10 -10.98 -12.57
N LYS A 30 -3.75 -11.90 -13.47
CA LYS A 30 -2.55 -11.81 -14.30
C LYS A 30 -2.72 -10.76 -15.39
N GLU A 31 -3.86 -10.77 -16.05
CA GLU A 31 -4.22 -9.79 -17.06
C GLU A 31 -4.33 -8.39 -16.45
N ALA A 32 -4.93 -8.27 -15.26
CA ALA A 32 -4.97 -7.02 -14.52
C ALA A 32 -3.58 -6.49 -14.18
N GLU A 33 -2.66 -7.34 -13.73
CA GLU A 33 -1.27 -6.96 -13.43
C GLU A 33 -0.53 -6.48 -14.68
N GLU A 34 -0.71 -7.15 -15.83
CA GLU A 34 -0.12 -6.74 -17.12
C GLU A 34 -0.65 -5.38 -17.58
N MET A 35 -1.91 -5.05 -17.28
CA MET A 35 -2.54 -3.77 -17.58
C MET A 35 -2.18 -2.66 -16.57
N GLY A 36 -1.36 -2.96 -15.56
CA GLY A 36 -0.94 -2.01 -14.54
C GLY A 36 -1.85 -1.91 -13.32
N TYR A 37 -2.88 -2.74 -13.21
CA TYR A 37 -3.65 -2.90 -11.98
C TYR A 37 -2.88 -3.81 -11.01
N PHE A 38 -3.04 -3.56 -9.74
CA PHE A 38 -2.48 -4.43 -8.71
C PHE A 38 -3.50 -4.68 -7.62
N LYS A 39 -3.45 -5.89 -7.09
CA LYS A 39 -4.31 -6.33 -6.01
C LYS A 39 -3.54 -6.29 -4.71
N VAL A 40 -4.10 -5.63 -3.71
CA VAL A 40 -3.54 -5.62 -2.36
C VAL A 40 -4.16 -6.77 -1.58
N ASP A 41 -3.31 -7.73 -1.19
CA ASP A 41 -3.72 -8.85 -0.36
C ASP A 41 -3.66 -8.43 1.11
N PHE A 42 -4.81 -8.40 1.76
CA PHE A 42 -4.91 -8.10 3.17
C PHE A 42 -4.96 -9.41 3.96
N LEU A 43 -3.85 -9.77 4.55
CA LEU A 43 -3.75 -10.94 5.40
C LEU A 43 -4.38 -10.73 6.79
N ASN A 44 -4.75 -9.50 7.12
CA ASN A 44 -5.32 -9.15 8.41
C ASN A 44 -6.65 -8.41 8.23
N ASN A 45 -7.74 -9.07 8.59
CA ASN A 45 -9.09 -8.52 8.48
C ASN A 45 -9.33 -7.25 9.30
N HIS A 46 -8.48 -6.96 10.27
CA HIS A 46 -8.63 -5.78 11.13
C HIS A 46 -8.49 -4.44 10.40
N ILE A 47 -7.83 -4.41 9.25
CA ILE A 47 -7.70 -3.18 8.45
C ILE A 47 -9.05 -2.74 7.89
N TYR A 48 -9.94 -3.67 7.62
CA TYR A 48 -11.26 -3.39 7.05
C TYR A 48 -12.36 -3.09 8.07
N GLU A 49 -12.14 -3.39 9.34
CA GLU A 49 -13.18 -3.30 10.39
C GLU A 49 -13.78 -1.92 10.58
N GLY A 50 -13.20 -0.90 10.03
CA GLY A 50 -13.71 0.46 10.11
C GLY A 50 -14.31 0.99 8.81
N ILE A 51 -14.20 0.26 7.70
CA ILE A 51 -14.69 0.71 6.40
C ILE A 51 -16.14 0.24 6.22
N VAL A 52 -17.06 1.19 6.16
CA VAL A 52 -18.50 0.92 6.17
C VAL A 52 -19.04 0.50 4.80
N ASN A 53 -18.55 1.16 3.73
CA ASN A 53 -18.99 0.93 2.36
C ASN A 53 -17.98 1.52 1.36
N GLU A 54 -18.25 1.37 0.07
CA GLU A 54 -17.41 1.87 -1.01
C GLU A 54 -17.23 3.40 -0.98
N THR A 55 -18.29 4.14 -0.71
CA THR A 55 -18.24 5.61 -0.60
C THR A 55 -17.31 6.05 0.52
N HIS A 56 -17.33 5.36 1.66
CA HIS A 56 -16.41 5.60 2.77
C HIS A 56 -14.95 5.32 2.37
N LEU A 57 -14.71 4.21 1.67
CA LEU A 57 -13.38 3.89 1.14
C LEU A 57 -12.89 4.96 0.16
N ASP A 58 -13.73 5.40 -0.75
CA ASP A 58 -13.39 6.46 -1.72
C ASP A 58 -13.01 7.77 -1.01
N LYS A 59 -13.72 8.12 0.03
CA LYS A 59 -13.39 9.29 0.87
C LYS A 59 -12.02 9.13 1.54
N LEU A 60 -11.73 7.97 2.10
CA LEU A 60 -10.43 7.68 2.72
C LEU A 60 -9.29 7.74 1.72
N LEU A 61 -9.51 7.23 0.50
CA LEU A 61 -8.54 7.29 -0.60
C LEU A 61 -8.30 8.72 -1.09
N ALA A 62 -9.32 9.57 -1.09
CA ALA A 62 -9.24 10.95 -1.54
C ALA A 62 -8.67 11.90 -0.47
N THR A 63 -8.60 11.47 0.78
CA THR A 63 -8.11 12.28 1.89
C THR A 63 -6.59 12.27 1.93
N GLU A 64 -5.98 13.47 1.93
CA GLU A 64 -4.53 13.59 2.13
C GLU A 64 -4.18 13.16 3.56
N PRO A 65 -3.24 12.21 3.72
CA PRO A 65 -2.82 11.78 5.05
C PRO A 65 -2.14 12.89 5.85
N LEU A 66 -2.28 12.83 7.16
CA LEU A 66 -1.49 13.66 8.08
C LEU A 66 -0.09 13.05 8.22
N TRP A 67 0.81 13.43 7.33
CA TRP A 67 2.16 12.86 7.24
C TRP A 67 2.98 13.00 8.53
N GLU A 68 2.70 14.03 9.35
CA GLU A 68 3.36 14.23 10.64
C GLU A 68 3.12 13.05 11.60
N LEU A 69 2.05 12.30 11.43
CA LEU A 69 1.75 11.14 12.26
C LEU A 69 2.76 10.01 12.11
N PHE A 70 3.47 9.95 10.98
CA PHE A 70 4.57 9.00 10.80
C PHE A 70 5.79 9.28 11.68
N GLU A 71 5.86 10.43 12.33
CA GLU A 71 6.90 10.77 13.31
C GLU A 71 6.61 10.18 14.71
N HIS A 72 5.39 9.67 14.92
CA HIS A 72 4.95 9.09 16.19
C HIS A 72 5.05 7.56 16.18
N LYS A 73 5.89 7.04 17.06
CA LYS A 73 6.16 5.59 17.14
C LYS A 73 4.88 4.78 17.35
N GLU A 74 4.03 5.20 18.27
CA GLU A 74 2.77 4.55 18.61
C GLU A 74 1.77 4.49 17.44
N VAL A 75 1.88 5.40 16.48
CA VAL A 75 1.09 5.38 15.26
C VAL A 75 1.67 4.37 14.26
N VAL A 76 2.97 4.47 13.99
CA VAL A 76 3.66 3.61 13.03
C VAL A 76 3.57 2.13 13.42
N GLU A 77 3.67 1.81 14.70
CA GLU A 77 3.55 0.44 15.22
C GLU A 77 2.19 -0.21 14.95
N LYS A 78 1.16 0.59 14.67
CA LYS A 78 -0.18 0.11 14.31
C LYS A 78 -0.40 -0.05 12.81
N LEU A 79 0.51 0.46 12.00
CA LEU A 79 0.40 0.42 10.54
C LEU A 79 1.05 -0.84 9.99
N PHE A 80 0.36 -1.55 9.10
CA PHE A 80 0.89 -2.79 8.54
C PHE A 80 2.15 -2.54 7.69
N HIS A 81 2.97 -3.56 7.55
CA HIS A 81 4.27 -3.59 6.86
C HIS A 81 5.37 -2.70 7.46
N ILE A 82 5.06 -1.56 8.05
CA ILE A 82 6.05 -0.65 8.65
C ILE A 82 6.08 -0.69 10.18
N ASN A 83 5.23 -1.48 10.79
CA ASN A 83 5.06 -1.56 12.24
C ASN A 83 6.36 -1.83 13.02
N ASN A 84 7.30 -2.57 12.44
CA ASN A 84 8.60 -2.89 13.05
C ASN A 84 9.74 -2.04 12.49
N HIS A 85 9.46 -1.00 11.73
CA HIS A 85 10.45 -0.21 10.98
C HIS A 85 10.36 1.28 11.27
N TYR A 86 9.92 1.63 12.47
CA TYR A 86 9.79 3.03 12.89
C TYR A 86 11.06 3.85 12.69
N ASP A 87 12.23 3.28 12.97
CA ASP A 87 13.51 3.99 12.84
C ASP A 87 13.75 4.46 11.41
N ILE A 88 13.44 3.64 10.41
CA ILE A 88 13.55 4.00 9.00
C ILE A 88 12.52 5.05 8.62
N VAL A 89 11.27 4.88 9.04
CA VAL A 89 10.19 5.84 8.78
C VAL A 89 10.50 7.21 9.38
N LYS A 90 10.99 7.23 10.62
CA LYS A 90 11.41 8.46 11.31
C LYS A 90 12.59 9.16 10.61
N GLN A 91 13.55 8.38 10.13
CA GLN A 91 14.71 8.91 9.41
C GLN A 91 14.32 9.59 8.12
N TYR A 92 13.43 8.98 7.35
CA TYR A 92 13.05 9.45 6.02
C TYR A 92 11.90 10.44 6.00
N LYS A 93 11.04 10.45 7.00
CA LYS A 93 9.89 11.36 7.12
C LYS A 93 9.09 11.48 5.80
N PRO A 94 8.40 10.41 5.38
CA PRO A 94 7.69 10.43 4.11
C PRO A 94 6.60 11.49 4.09
N LYS A 95 6.45 12.16 2.95
CA LYS A 95 5.45 13.21 2.72
C LYS A 95 4.59 12.95 1.47
N SER A 96 4.70 11.76 0.92
CA SER A 96 3.91 11.35 -0.23
C SER A 96 3.77 9.82 -0.28
N VAL A 97 2.77 9.36 -1.00
CA VAL A 97 2.57 7.92 -1.25
C VAL A 97 3.80 7.31 -1.94
N GLU A 98 4.42 8.02 -2.88
CA GLU A 98 5.63 7.53 -3.54
C GLU A 98 6.81 7.37 -2.59
N GLN A 99 7.03 8.32 -1.69
CA GLN A 99 8.08 8.21 -0.68
C GLN A 99 7.82 7.06 0.29
N LEU A 100 6.58 6.88 0.73
CA LEU A 100 6.21 5.75 1.57
C LEU A 100 6.41 4.41 0.83
N ALA A 101 6.08 4.35 -0.46
CA ALA A 101 6.33 3.18 -1.29
C ALA A 101 7.83 2.87 -1.40
N MET A 102 8.68 3.87 -1.54
CA MET A 102 10.14 3.70 -1.54
C MET A 102 10.65 3.15 -0.21
N ILE A 103 10.10 3.59 0.93
CA ILE A 103 10.43 3.02 2.24
C ILE A 103 10.04 1.54 2.31
N LEU A 104 8.87 1.16 1.83
CA LEU A 104 8.44 -0.23 1.78
C LEU A 104 9.39 -1.09 0.94
N ALA A 105 9.87 -0.56 -0.17
CA ALA A 105 10.84 -1.25 -1.02
C ALA A 105 12.22 -1.38 -0.34
N MET A 106 12.68 -0.34 0.36
CA MET A 106 13.96 -0.35 1.09
C MET A 106 13.99 -1.33 2.26
N ILE A 107 12.87 -1.59 2.88
CA ILE A 107 12.75 -2.55 3.98
C ILE A 107 13.05 -3.99 3.51
N ARG A 108 12.84 -4.28 2.23
CA ARG A 108 13.13 -5.59 1.65
C ARG A 108 14.62 -5.90 1.67
N PRO A 109 15.03 -7.16 1.94
CA PRO A 109 16.44 -7.53 2.06
C PRO A 109 17.28 -7.11 0.86
N GLY A 110 16.77 -7.25 -0.36
CA GLY A 110 17.48 -6.92 -1.60
C GLY A 110 17.75 -5.42 -1.81
N LYS A 111 17.07 -4.53 -1.07
CA LYS A 111 17.21 -3.08 -1.19
C LYS A 111 17.62 -2.38 0.11
N ARG A 112 17.86 -3.14 1.15
CA ARG A 112 18.20 -2.59 2.47
C ARG A 112 19.49 -1.77 2.51
N TYR A 113 20.41 -2.00 1.57
CA TYR A 113 21.62 -1.21 1.43
C TYR A 113 21.36 0.27 1.07
N LEU A 114 20.15 0.60 0.61
CA LEU A 114 19.75 1.98 0.31
C LEU A 114 19.38 2.78 1.56
N VAL A 115 19.13 2.13 2.68
CA VAL A 115 18.80 2.82 3.95
C VAL A 115 19.96 3.69 4.37
N GLY A 116 19.68 4.97 4.62
CA GLY A 116 20.68 5.99 4.94
C GLY A 116 21.12 6.84 3.74
N LYS A 117 20.75 6.48 2.52
CA LYS A 117 20.99 7.28 1.32
C LYS A 117 19.93 8.37 1.16
N SER A 118 20.23 9.42 0.38
CA SER A 118 19.26 10.47 0.07
C SER A 118 18.08 9.98 -0.75
N TRP A 119 16.97 10.71 -0.76
CA TRP A 119 15.82 10.39 -1.60
C TRP A 119 16.17 10.27 -3.08
N GLU A 120 17.07 11.12 -3.56
CA GLU A 120 17.52 11.11 -4.94
C GLU A 120 18.27 9.83 -5.31
N GLU A 121 19.15 9.38 -4.42
CA GLU A 121 19.89 8.11 -4.58
C GLU A 121 18.96 6.91 -4.48
N VAL A 122 18.04 6.92 -3.54
CA VAL A 122 17.03 5.86 -3.38
C VAL A 122 16.17 5.74 -4.63
N GLN A 123 15.66 6.85 -5.13
CA GLN A 123 14.78 6.88 -6.31
C GLN A 123 15.45 6.27 -7.56
N LYS A 124 16.75 6.45 -7.70
CA LYS A 124 17.50 5.91 -8.86
C LYS A 124 17.61 4.40 -8.87
N ASP A 125 17.60 3.76 -7.72
CA ASP A 125 17.95 2.35 -7.58
C ASP A 125 16.88 1.46 -6.96
N VAL A 126 15.96 2.04 -6.19
CA VAL A 126 14.99 1.26 -5.43
C VAL A 126 14.07 0.39 -6.30
N TRP A 127 13.77 0.85 -7.52
CA TRP A 127 12.90 0.13 -8.47
C TRP A 127 13.62 -0.74 -9.48
N THR A 128 14.96 -0.77 -9.44
CA THR A 128 15.74 -1.64 -10.33
C THR A 128 15.57 -3.09 -9.90
N LYS A 129 15.45 -3.98 -10.88
CA LYS A 129 15.32 -5.41 -10.63
C LYS A 129 16.59 -5.96 -9.99
N THR A 130 16.44 -6.62 -8.85
CA THR A 130 17.46 -7.45 -8.21
C THR A 130 16.98 -8.90 -8.20
N ASP A 131 17.91 -9.86 -8.06
CA ASP A 131 17.67 -11.26 -8.44
C ASP A 131 16.48 -11.95 -7.74
N ASP A 132 16.13 -11.67 -6.50
CA ASP A 132 15.12 -12.50 -5.85
C ASP A 132 14.04 -11.80 -4.99
N TYR A 133 14.25 -10.61 -4.44
CA TYR A 133 13.32 -10.04 -3.46
C TYR A 133 13.16 -8.53 -3.58
N PHE A 134 12.95 -8.04 -4.80
CA PHE A 134 12.63 -6.62 -4.95
C PHE A 134 11.12 -6.40 -4.99
N PHE A 135 10.68 -5.29 -4.45
CA PHE A 135 9.29 -4.87 -4.51
C PHE A 135 9.03 -4.15 -5.84
N LYS A 136 8.10 -4.64 -6.65
CA LYS A 136 7.67 -3.91 -7.84
C LYS A 136 7.05 -2.58 -7.42
N ARG A 137 7.34 -1.52 -8.17
CA ARG A 137 6.82 -0.17 -7.87
C ARG A 137 5.31 -0.14 -7.72
N SER A 138 4.57 -0.77 -8.62
CA SER A 138 3.10 -0.82 -8.56
C SER A 138 2.60 -1.49 -7.27
N HIS A 139 3.22 -2.58 -6.84
CA HIS A 139 2.87 -3.24 -5.59
C HIS A 139 3.20 -2.37 -4.37
N ALA A 140 4.37 -1.73 -4.36
CA ALA A 140 4.77 -0.85 -3.27
C ALA A 140 3.83 0.36 -3.14
N ILE A 141 3.43 0.98 -4.25
CA ILE A 141 2.44 2.07 -4.26
C ILE A 141 1.09 1.60 -3.72
N GLY A 142 0.66 0.40 -4.07
CA GLY A 142 -0.58 -0.18 -3.55
C GLY A 142 -0.57 -0.39 -2.05
N TYR A 143 0.50 -0.95 -1.52
CA TYR A 143 0.67 -1.09 -0.07
C TYR A 143 0.78 0.26 0.64
N ALA A 144 1.50 1.21 0.07
CA ALA A 144 1.58 2.56 0.61
C ALA A 144 0.21 3.25 0.65
N THR A 145 -0.58 3.11 -0.40
CA THR A 145 -1.96 3.62 -0.46
C THR A 145 -2.82 2.98 0.63
N ALA A 146 -2.72 1.67 0.83
CA ALA A 146 -3.44 0.96 1.88
C ALA A 146 -3.04 1.41 3.29
N ILE A 147 -1.77 1.69 3.51
CA ILE A 147 -1.28 2.28 4.78
C ILE A 147 -1.90 3.67 5.01
N CYS A 148 -1.96 4.49 3.96
CA CYS A 148 -2.61 5.82 4.05
C CYS A 148 -4.09 5.71 4.38
N VAL A 149 -4.80 4.75 3.80
CA VAL A 149 -6.21 4.46 4.14
C VAL A 149 -6.34 4.06 5.61
N GLN A 150 -5.47 3.18 6.08
CA GLN A 150 -5.44 2.76 7.48
C GLN A 150 -5.18 3.94 8.42
N LEU A 151 -4.24 4.81 8.08
CA LEU A 151 -3.94 6.01 8.85
C LEU A 151 -5.13 6.97 8.88
N ASN A 152 -5.75 7.24 7.75
CA ASN A 152 -6.93 8.11 7.66
C ASN A 152 -8.10 7.56 8.47
N LEU A 153 -8.29 6.25 8.46
CA LEU A 153 -9.30 5.57 9.27
C LEU A 153 -9.04 5.73 10.77
N MET A 154 -7.78 5.63 11.20
CA MET A 154 -7.38 5.88 12.59
C MET A 154 -7.67 7.32 13.02
N VAL A 155 -7.35 8.30 12.18
CA VAL A 155 -7.63 9.72 12.43
C VAL A 155 -9.12 9.96 12.55
N GLU A 156 -9.93 9.37 11.68
CA GLU A 156 -11.38 9.49 11.71
C GLU A 156 -11.99 8.93 13.01
N LYS A 157 -11.44 7.85 13.56
CA LYS A 157 -11.88 7.26 14.83
C LYS A 157 -11.49 8.10 16.05
N LEU A 158 -10.46 8.93 15.94
CA LEU A 158 -9.98 9.81 17.01
C LEU A 158 -10.69 11.17 17.02
N GLY A 159 -11.29 11.53 15.91
CA GLY A 159 -12.07 12.77 15.75
C GLY A 159 -13.55 12.66 16.22
#